data_4e289f9f883cb908042659461b44d508
#
_entry.id   4e289f9f883cb908042659461b44d508
#
_cell.length_a   1.000
_cell.length_b   1.000
_cell.length_c   1.000
_cell.angle_alpha   90.00
_cell.angle_beta   90.00
_cell.angle_gamma   90.00
#
_symmetry.space_group_name_H-M   'P 1'
#
loop_
_entity.id
_entity.type
_entity.pdbx_description
1 polymer ?
#
loop_
_entity_poly.entity_id
_entity_poly.type
_entity_poly.pdbx_seq_one_letter_code
_entity_poly.pdbx_strand_id
1 'polypeptide(L)'
;MTKIYLSAFLMSVVTSFAQIPQGYYNSATGTGYTLKTQLYNIIKGHNSKSYNALYTCYQTSDRDYFYENDGTILDIYSEKPDGPDFYNYSATVTGDRCGNYANEGDCFNREHLMPQSVFNEASPMVSDAHHILPTDGKVNGMRSNYPFGIVSNPTWTSKNGSKLGNNTTSGYSGKAFEPIDEFKGDVARCLLYFVTRYEDKVANWNHAMLNNTSNQALSNWFKNILLTWHNQDPVSPREIARNNAIYTFQGNRNPYIDHPEYVAMIWGQALATDTFDALASVTVYPNPSNTNRISIQSEKALDEITLITLNGQVLQQIKNPTGNQGTYTLENLPQGFYFVKMAAENQSTTRKVIIN
;
A
#
# COMPACT_ATOMS: atom_id res chain seq x y z
N MET A 1 -66.04 -9.36 10.93
CA MET A 1 -64.65 -9.12 11.42
C MET A 1 -63.70 -9.47 10.31
N THR A 2 -63.27 -8.46 9.54
CA THR A 2 -62.40 -8.62 8.38
C THR A 2 -60.95 -8.49 8.85
N LYS A 3 -60.16 -9.55 8.77
CA LYS A 3 -58.73 -9.55 9.13
C LYS A 3 -57.92 -8.95 8.00
N ILE A 4 -57.35 -7.77 8.21
CA ILE A 4 -56.41 -7.12 7.31
C ILE A 4 -55.03 -7.72 7.60
N TYR A 5 -54.47 -8.47 6.64
CA TYR A 5 -53.08 -8.93 6.68
C TYR A 5 -52.15 -7.84 6.13
N LEU A 6 -51.36 -7.23 7.00
CA LEU A 6 -50.34 -6.27 6.64
C LEU A 6 -49.10 -7.06 6.21
N SER A 7 -48.86 -7.24 4.90
CA SER A 7 -47.60 -7.82 4.37
C SER A 7 -46.54 -6.74 4.40
N ALA A 8 -45.58 -6.86 5.34
CA ALA A 8 -44.39 -6.05 5.32
C ALA A 8 -43.47 -6.53 4.17
N PHE A 9 -43.37 -5.69 3.14
CA PHE A 9 -42.43 -5.92 2.04
C PHE A 9 -41.05 -5.45 2.52
N LEU A 10 -40.16 -6.41 2.85
CA LEU A 10 -38.79 -6.11 3.20
C LEU A 10 -38.05 -5.77 1.89
N MET A 11 -37.87 -4.49 1.62
CA MET A 11 -37.08 -4.02 0.50
C MET A 11 -35.60 -4.21 0.88
N SER A 12 -35.00 -5.33 0.47
CA SER A 12 -33.55 -5.50 0.56
C SER A 12 -32.90 -4.53 -0.45
N VAL A 13 -32.26 -3.50 0.06
CA VAL A 13 -31.38 -2.64 -0.74
C VAL A 13 -30.14 -3.50 -1.07
N VAL A 14 -30.15 -4.09 -2.26
CA VAL A 14 -28.93 -4.69 -2.83
C VAL A 14 -28.05 -3.54 -3.26
N THR A 15 -27.09 -3.16 -2.43
CA THR A 15 -26.00 -2.29 -2.84
C THR A 15 -25.19 -3.03 -3.88
N SER A 16 -25.45 -2.77 -5.16
CA SER A 16 -24.63 -3.26 -6.25
C SER A 16 -23.30 -2.51 -6.24
N PHE A 17 -22.33 -3.03 -5.52
CA PHE A 17 -20.94 -2.61 -5.71
C PHE A 17 -20.58 -3.00 -7.14
N ALA A 18 -20.05 -2.06 -7.91
CA ALA A 18 -19.57 -2.34 -9.26
C ALA A 18 -18.47 -3.41 -9.15
N GLN A 19 -18.84 -4.63 -9.54
CA GLN A 19 -17.95 -5.79 -9.46
C GLN A 19 -16.83 -5.62 -10.50
N ILE A 20 -15.63 -6.11 -10.20
CA ILE A 20 -14.55 -6.21 -11.18
C ILE A 20 -15.11 -6.93 -12.42
N PRO A 21 -15.00 -6.37 -13.63
CA PRO A 21 -15.52 -7.02 -14.83
C PRO A 21 -14.96 -8.44 -14.98
N GLN A 22 -15.84 -9.37 -15.33
CA GLN A 22 -15.44 -10.78 -15.51
C GLN A 22 -14.28 -10.86 -16.50
N GLY A 23 -13.18 -11.51 -16.09
CA GLY A 23 -12.00 -11.71 -16.93
C GLY A 23 -11.09 -10.49 -17.07
N TYR A 24 -11.34 -9.38 -16.37
CA TYR A 24 -10.53 -8.14 -16.48
C TYR A 24 -9.04 -8.39 -16.28
N TYR A 25 -8.66 -9.27 -15.36
CA TYR A 25 -7.28 -9.60 -15.04
C TYR A 25 -6.81 -10.97 -15.56
N ASN A 26 -7.53 -11.63 -16.49
CA ASN A 26 -7.18 -12.97 -16.97
C ASN A 26 -5.77 -13.09 -17.58
N SER A 27 -5.21 -12.00 -18.09
CA SER A 27 -3.85 -11.98 -18.63
C SER A 27 -2.76 -11.67 -17.59
N ALA A 28 -3.13 -11.40 -16.32
CA ALA A 28 -2.21 -11.14 -15.23
C ALA A 28 -1.78 -12.46 -14.54
N THR A 29 -0.97 -13.25 -15.23
CA THR A 29 -0.59 -14.63 -14.83
C THR A 29 0.86 -14.76 -14.37
N GLY A 30 1.66 -13.69 -14.54
CA GLY A 30 3.08 -13.68 -14.22
C GLY A 30 3.39 -13.29 -12.77
N THR A 31 4.67 -13.10 -12.50
CA THR A 31 5.21 -12.57 -11.24
C THR A 31 6.27 -11.50 -11.53
N GLY A 32 6.68 -10.74 -10.52
CA GLY A 32 7.69 -9.71 -10.67
C GLY A 32 7.31 -8.68 -11.74
N TYR A 33 8.29 -8.18 -12.44
CA TYR A 33 8.05 -7.16 -13.46
C TYR A 33 7.31 -7.68 -14.71
N THR A 34 7.26 -9.00 -14.94
CA THR A 34 6.38 -9.60 -15.95
C THR A 34 4.91 -9.32 -15.61
N LEU A 35 4.51 -9.51 -14.36
CA LEU A 35 3.17 -9.18 -13.90
C LEU A 35 2.90 -7.68 -14.05
N LYS A 36 3.85 -6.81 -13.67
CA LYS A 36 3.70 -5.36 -13.83
C LYS A 36 3.39 -4.97 -15.28
N THR A 37 4.15 -5.53 -16.25
CA THR A 37 3.92 -5.28 -17.69
C THR A 37 2.57 -5.84 -18.16
N GLN A 38 2.12 -6.98 -17.65
CA GLN A 38 0.80 -7.51 -17.94
C GLN A 38 -0.31 -6.57 -17.43
N LEU A 39 -0.17 -6.06 -16.20
CA LEU A 39 -1.09 -5.07 -15.63
C LEU A 39 -1.06 -3.76 -16.44
N TYR A 40 0.12 -3.25 -16.82
CA TYR A 40 0.22 -2.12 -17.74
C TYR A 40 -0.60 -2.34 -19.00
N ASN A 41 -0.49 -3.51 -19.64
CA ASN A 41 -1.23 -3.82 -20.87
C ASN A 41 -2.76 -3.84 -20.67
N ILE A 42 -3.22 -4.23 -19.47
CA ILE A 42 -4.65 -4.22 -19.11
C ILE A 42 -5.16 -2.80 -18.91
N ILE A 43 -4.38 -1.93 -18.21
CA ILE A 43 -4.89 -0.64 -17.74
C ILE A 43 -4.50 0.55 -18.62
N LYS A 44 -3.62 0.39 -19.62
CA LYS A 44 -3.08 1.50 -20.44
C LYS A 44 -4.09 2.21 -21.33
N GLY A 45 -5.19 1.54 -21.67
CA GLY A 45 -6.17 1.99 -22.67
C GLY A 45 -7.33 2.83 -22.10
N HIS A 46 -7.14 3.54 -20.97
CA HIS A 46 -8.21 4.33 -20.38
C HIS A 46 -8.62 5.53 -21.25
N ASN A 47 -9.89 5.97 -21.11
CA ASN A 47 -10.41 7.16 -21.76
C ASN A 47 -9.86 8.40 -21.05
N SER A 48 -8.88 9.06 -21.66
CA SER A 48 -8.40 10.36 -21.18
C SER A 48 -9.51 11.40 -21.24
N LYS A 49 -9.80 12.03 -20.12
CA LYS A 49 -10.78 13.10 -19.99
C LYS A 49 -10.08 14.45 -19.94
N SER A 50 -10.85 15.54 -20.06
CA SER A 50 -10.28 16.87 -19.82
C SER A 50 -9.91 17.06 -18.35
N TYR A 51 -8.94 17.89 -18.06
CA TYR A 51 -8.52 18.20 -16.69
C TYR A 51 -9.69 18.70 -15.81
N ASN A 52 -10.59 19.51 -16.40
CA ASN A 52 -11.79 20.00 -15.67
C ASN A 52 -12.82 18.90 -15.41
N ALA A 53 -12.84 17.82 -16.18
CA ALA A 53 -13.77 16.72 -15.94
C ALA A 53 -13.52 15.97 -14.63
N LEU A 54 -12.32 16.12 -14.02
CA LEU A 54 -12.02 15.58 -12.70
C LEU A 54 -13.00 16.06 -11.63
N TYR A 55 -13.42 17.34 -11.68
CA TYR A 55 -14.44 17.85 -10.75
C TYR A 55 -15.79 17.14 -10.89
N THR A 56 -16.12 16.61 -12.07
CA THR A 56 -17.31 15.77 -12.25
C THR A 56 -17.08 14.36 -11.70
N CYS A 57 -15.86 13.81 -11.89
CA CYS A 57 -15.49 12.52 -11.31
C CYS A 57 -15.65 12.53 -9.78
N TYR A 58 -15.16 13.57 -9.09
CA TYR A 58 -15.19 13.70 -7.63
C TYR A 58 -16.61 13.69 -7.05
N GLN A 59 -17.64 14.06 -7.84
CA GLN A 59 -19.03 13.97 -7.40
C GLN A 59 -19.49 12.53 -7.10
N THR A 60 -18.75 11.53 -7.58
CA THR A 60 -19.06 10.11 -7.37
C THR A 60 -17.90 9.30 -6.78
N SER A 61 -16.66 9.73 -7.01
CA SER A 61 -15.47 8.97 -6.62
C SER A 61 -14.91 9.37 -5.26
N ASP A 62 -15.10 10.63 -4.87
CA ASP A 62 -14.43 11.19 -3.69
C ASP A 62 -15.47 11.94 -2.81
N ARG A 63 -16.51 11.21 -2.38
CA ARG A 63 -17.53 11.69 -1.46
C ARG A 63 -17.35 11.03 -0.10
N ASP A 64 -17.51 11.80 0.95
CA ASP A 64 -17.51 11.24 2.29
C ASP A 64 -18.84 10.54 2.59
N TYR A 65 -18.79 9.21 2.51
CA TYR A 65 -19.79 8.25 2.95
C TYR A 65 -19.18 7.22 3.91
N PHE A 66 -17.98 7.47 4.43
CA PHE A 66 -17.18 6.49 5.13
C PHE A 66 -16.77 6.93 6.55
N TYR A 67 -16.70 8.21 6.81
CA TYR A 67 -16.38 8.81 8.10
C TYR A 67 -17.60 9.52 8.67
N GLU A 68 -17.82 10.83 8.43
CA GLU A 68 -19.00 11.55 8.88
C GLU A 68 -20.27 11.18 8.11
N ASN A 69 -20.12 10.62 6.91
CA ASN A 69 -21.21 10.25 6.01
C ASN A 69 -22.11 11.46 5.66
N ASP A 70 -21.51 12.63 5.50
CA ASP A 70 -22.22 13.88 5.22
C ASP A 70 -22.31 14.20 3.72
N GLY A 71 -21.58 13.41 2.89
CA GLY A 71 -21.58 13.53 1.44
C GLY A 71 -20.81 14.75 0.92
N THR A 72 -19.93 15.36 1.68
CA THR A 72 -18.99 16.38 1.23
C THR A 72 -17.84 15.75 0.40
N ILE A 73 -16.89 16.53 -0.04
CA ILE A 73 -15.64 16.00 -0.63
C ILE A 73 -14.85 15.29 0.46
N LEU A 74 -14.47 14.03 0.23
CA LEU A 74 -13.50 13.34 1.06
C LEU A 74 -12.10 13.75 0.61
N ASP A 75 -11.47 14.59 1.39
CA ASP A 75 -10.15 15.18 1.18
C ASP A 75 -9.14 14.54 2.12
N ILE A 76 -8.21 13.75 1.60
CA ILE A 76 -7.20 13.04 2.40
C ILE A 76 -6.25 13.97 3.19
N TYR A 77 -6.28 15.28 2.92
CA TYR A 77 -5.45 16.27 3.62
C TYR A 77 -6.22 17.08 4.66
N SER A 78 -7.55 16.92 4.75
CA SER A 78 -8.39 17.56 5.76
C SER A 78 -9.21 16.59 6.59
N GLU A 79 -9.50 15.41 6.06
CA GLU A 79 -10.25 14.33 6.74
C GLU A 79 -9.67 14.00 8.11
N LYS A 80 -10.55 13.86 9.09
CA LYS A 80 -10.23 13.54 10.46
C LYS A 80 -10.96 12.27 10.91
N PRO A 81 -10.37 11.07 10.72
CA PRO A 81 -11.04 9.78 10.92
C PRO A 81 -11.70 9.56 12.29
N ASP A 82 -11.20 10.25 13.34
CA ASP A 82 -11.66 10.09 14.73
C ASP A 82 -12.61 11.22 15.21
N GLY A 83 -13.17 12.04 14.30
CA GLY A 83 -14.05 13.12 14.69
C GLY A 83 -14.35 14.09 13.55
N PRO A 84 -15.15 15.14 13.80
CA PRO A 84 -15.57 16.02 12.72
C PRO A 84 -14.40 16.75 12.06
N ASP A 85 -14.50 16.91 10.75
CA ASP A 85 -13.55 17.66 9.96
C ASP A 85 -13.45 19.13 10.40
N PHE A 86 -12.26 19.71 10.25
CA PHE A 86 -12.06 21.13 10.55
C PHE A 86 -12.78 22.05 9.55
N TYR A 87 -13.02 21.58 8.35
CA TYR A 87 -13.72 22.25 7.25
C TYR A 87 -14.06 21.23 6.15
N ASN A 88 -15.15 21.49 5.42
CA ASN A 88 -15.66 20.59 4.39
C ASN A 88 -15.89 21.36 3.10
N TYR A 89 -15.89 20.65 1.97
CA TYR A 89 -16.15 21.19 0.64
C TYR A 89 -17.31 20.46 -0.02
N SER A 90 -18.14 21.17 -0.73
CA SER A 90 -19.19 20.56 -1.54
C SER A 90 -18.63 20.08 -2.89
N ALA A 91 -18.92 18.84 -3.26
CA ALA A 91 -18.55 18.31 -4.58
C ALA A 91 -19.24 19.02 -5.74
N THR A 92 -20.36 19.71 -5.50
CA THR A 92 -21.23 20.32 -6.53
C THR A 92 -21.11 21.83 -6.60
N VAL A 93 -20.66 22.50 -5.54
CA VAL A 93 -20.52 23.96 -5.50
C VAL A 93 -19.21 24.38 -6.16
N THR A 94 -19.32 25.17 -7.23
CA THR A 94 -18.11 25.65 -7.97
C THR A 94 -17.29 26.65 -7.17
N GLY A 95 -17.89 27.37 -6.22
CA GLY A 95 -17.21 28.32 -5.34
C GLY A 95 -16.20 27.68 -4.39
N ASP A 96 -16.36 26.37 -4.09
CA ASP A 96 -15.43 25.62 -3.24
C ASP A 96 -14.17 25.18 -4.00
N ARG A 97 -14.12 25.34 -5.32
CA ARG A 97 -12.97 25.00 -6.15
C ARG A 97 -11.96 26.14 -6.17
N CYS A 98 -10.69 25.81 -5.97
CA CYS A 98 -9.65 26.85 -5.92
C CYS A 98 -9.53 27.68 -7.19
N GLY A 99 -9.56 29.02 -6.97
CA GLY A 99 -8.73 29.99 -7.63
C GLY A 99 -7.51 30.35 -6.80
N ASN A 100 -7.67 31.27 -5.84
CA ASN A 100 -6.64 31.66 -4.90
C ASN A 100 -6.97 31.15 -3.50
N TYR A 101 -5.95 30.81 -2.72
CA TYR A 101 -6.09 30.42 -1.31
C TYR A 101 -4.98 31.04 -0.47
N ALA A 102 -5.27 31.31 0.79
CA ALA A 102 -4.30 31.77 1.79
C ALA A 102 -4.21 30.78 2.95
N ASN A 103 -5.33 30.18 3.34
CA ASN A 103 -5.47 29.33 4.52
C ASN A 103 -6.05 27.97 4.14
N GLU A 104 -5.89 27.01 5.06
CA GLU A 104 -6.64 25.76 5.03
C GLU A 104 -8.13 26.06 5.21
N GLY A 105 -8.98 25.41 4.43
CA GLY A 105 -10.42 25.63 4.42
C GLY A 105 -10.90 26.65 3.40
N ASP A 106 -10.03 27.33 2.66
CA ASP A 106 -10.45 28.33 1.68
C ASP A 106 -11.10 27.68 0.45
N CYS A 107 -10.54 26.59 -0.08
CA CYS A 107 -11.02 25.89 -1.26
C CYS A 107 -10.28 24.58 -1.50
N PHE A 108 -10.82 23.67 -2.33
CA PHE A 108 -10.13 22.47 -2.77
C PHE A 108 -9.65 22.56 -4.22
N ASN A 109 -8.57 21.85 -4.53
CA ASN A 109 -8.06 21.71 -5.88
C ASN A 109 -7.78 20.22 -6.22
N ARG A 110 -6.97 19.97 -7.22
CA ARG A 110 -6.66 18.63 -7.76
C ARG A 110 -5.20 18.32 -7.44
N GLU A 111 -4.99 17.50 -6.41
CA GLU A 111 -3.68 17.04 -5.99
C GLU A 111 -3.16 15.96 -6.93
N HIS A 112 -2.02 16.18 -7.55
CA HIS A 112 -1.27 15.18 -8.29
C HIS A 112 -0.27 14.49 -7.37
N LEU A 113 -0.58 13.27 -6.90
CA LEU A 113 0.33 12.51 -6.02
C LEU A 113 1.71 12.31 -6.67
N MET A 114 1.77 11.99 -7.97
CA MET A 114 2.98 12.22 -8.76
C MET A 114 2.93 13.66 -9.29
N PRO A 115 3.87 14.56 -8.89
CA PRO A 115 3.81 15.96 -9.27
C PRO A 115 3.70 16.16 -10.78
N GLN A 116 2.78 17.01 -11.22
CA GLN A 116 2.54 17.23 -12.66
C GLN A 116 3.75 17.77 -13.42
N SER A 117 4.67 18.43 -12.73
CA SER A 117 5.94 18.90 -13.30
C SER A 117 6.85 17.74 -13.75
N VAL A 118 6.71 16.55 -13.17
CA VAL A 118 7.50 15.35 -13.50
C VAL A 118 7.24 14.91 -14.94
N PHE A 119 6.02 15.07 -15.41
CA PHE A 119 5.58 14.68 -16.76
C PHE A 119 5.15 15.89 -17.61
N ASN A 120 5.59 17.12 -17.25
CA ASN A 120 5.33 18.38 -17.98
C ASN A 120 3.84 18.62 -18.26
N GLU A 121 2.97 18.32 -17.28
CA GLU A 121 1.51 18.46 -17.38
C GLU A 121 0.89 17.73 -18.59
N ALA A 122 1.60 16.74 -19.14
CA ALA A 122 1.20 16.07 -20.36
C ALA A 122 -0.02 15.15 -20.14
N SER A 123 -0.87 15.08 -21.15
CA SER A 123 -1.94 14.08 -21.23
C SER A 123 -1.36 12.70 -21.58
N PRO A 124 -1.95 11.60 -21.09
CA PRO A 124 -3.15 11.51 -20.25
C PRO A 124 -2.90 11.68 -18.74
N MET A 125 -1.63 11.80 -18.30
CA MET A 125 -1.25 11.83 -16.88
C MET A 125 -1.94 12.96 -16.11
N VAL A 126 -2.06 14.15 -16.72
CA VAL A 126 -2.63 15.35 -16.06
C VAL A 126 -4.10 15.24 -15.69
N SER A 127 -4.80 14.22 -16.17
CA SER A 127 -6.23 14.01 -15.92
C SER A 127 -6.61 12.57 -15.56
N ASP A 128 -5.62 11.75 -15.19
CA ASP A 128 -5.86 10.36 -14.76
C ASP A 128 -6.33 10.34 -13.30
N ALA A 129 -7.63 10.10 -13.10
CA ALA A 129 -8.29 10.19 -11.81
C ALA A 129 -7.71 9.24 -10.74
N HIS A 130 -7.04 8.15 -11.11
CA HIS A 130 -6.49 7.20 -10.13
C HIS A 130 -5.37 7.78 -9.27
N HIS A 131 -4.64 8.81 -9.74
CA HIS A 131 -3.57 9.44 -8.95
C HIS A 131 -3.80 10.93 -8.69
N ILE A 132 -5.00 11.44 -8.99
CA ILE A 132 -5.36 12.84 -8.76
C ILE A 132 -6.58 12.89 -7.84
N LEU A 133 -6.40 13.46 -6.65
CA LEU A 133 -7.42 13.52 -5.62
C LEU A 133 -7.87 14.97 -5.38
N PRO A 134 -9.11 15.20 -4.95
CA PRO A 134 -9.50 16.50 -4.43
C PRO A 134 -8.85 16.71 -3.07
N THR A 135 -8.17 17.83 -2.86
CA THR A 135 -7.53 18.17 -1.59
C THR A 135 -7.56 19.66 -1.34
N ASP A 136 -7.50 20.06 -0.08
CA ASP A 136 -7.33 21.44 0.34
C ASP A 136 -6.21 22.13 -0.45
N GLY A 137 -6.49 23.31 -0.97
CA GLY A 137 -5.56 24.07 -1.80
C GLY A 137 -4.30 24.48 -1.06
N LYS A 138 -4.43 24.89 0.22
CA LYS A 138 -3.29 25.28 1.04
C LYS A 138 -2.38 24.10 1.37
N VAL A 139 -2.95 22.97 1.78
CA VAL A 139 -2.17 21.77 2.10
C VAL A 139 -1.47 21.24 0.86
N ASN A 140 -2.16 21.17 -0.29
CA ASN A 140 -1.56 20.82 -1.57
C ASN A 140 -0.42 21.80 -1.95
N GLY A 141 -0.63 23.10 -1.77
CA GLY A 141 0.42 24.12 -1.98
C GLY A 141 1.64 23.92 -1.06
N MET A 142 1.44 23.53 0.19
CA MET A 142 2.53 23.23 1.14
C MET A 142 3.25 21.94 0.75
N ARG A 143 2.51 20.91 0.30
CA ARG A 143 3.11 19.69 -0.24
C ARG A 143 3.94 19.98 -1.49
N SER A 144 3.49 20.90 -2.36
CA SER A 144 4.23 21.29 -3.55
C SER A 144 4.67 20.08 -4.39
N ASN A 145 5.93 20.03 -4.84
CA ASN A 145 6.52 18.90 -5.56
C ASN A 145 7.38 17.99 -4.64
N TYR A 146 7.30 18.15 -3.34
CA TYR A 146 8.07 17.28 -2.45
C TYR A 146 7.63 15.83 -2.54
N PRO A 147 8.56 14.85 -2.47
CA PRO A 147 8.18 13.44 -2.40
C PRO A 147 7.40 13.16 -1.12
N PHE A 148 6.63 12.09 -1.13
CA PHE A 148 6.10 11.53 0.11
C PHE A 148 7.21 10.83 0.90
N GLY A 149 7.11 10.83 2.23
CA GLY A 149 8.13 10.23 3.10
C GLY A 149 7.75 10.31 4.56
N ILE A 150 8.65 9.91 5.44
CA ILE A 150 8.45 9.93 6.90
C ILE A 150 9.10 11.18 7.48
N VAL A 151 8.35 11.94 8.28
CA VAL A 151 8.76 13.23 8.85
C VAL A 151 8.66 13.19 10.38
N SER A 152 9.81 13.21 11.07
CA SER A 152 9.84 13.21 12.55
C SER A 152 9.73 14.61 13.16
N ASN A 153 10.37 15.61 12.54
CA ASN A 153 10.39 16.99 13.02
C ASN A 153 9.80 17.91 11.94
N PRO A 154 8.47 18.07 11.89
CA PRO A 154 7.83 18.85 10.85
C PRO A 154 8.16 20.34 10.99
N THR A 155 8.42 20.99 9.85
CA THR A 155 8.50 22.45 9.76
C THR A 155 7.11 23.08 9.57
N TRP A 156 6.13 22.26 9.17
CA TRP A 156 4.73 22.62 9.06
C TRP A 156 3.85 21.37 9.24
N THR A 157 2.68 21.56 9.84
CA THR A 157 1.68 20.51 10.05
C THR A 157 0.31 21.06 9.68
N SER A 158 -0.46 20.32 8.89
CA SER A 158 -1.86 20.66 8.55
C SER A 158 -2.78 20.42 9.75
N LYS A 159 -4.01 20.94 9.66
CA LYS A 159 -5.00 20.74 10.72
C LYS A 159 -5.33 19.27 10.96
N ASN A 160 -5.37 18.43 9.93
CA ASN A 160 -5.61 17.00 10.10
C ASN A 160 -4.38 16.21 10.61
N GLY A 161 -3.19 16.82 10.66
CA GLY A 161 -1.97 16.18 11.15
C GLY A 161 -0.96 15.75 10.08
N SER A 162 -1.24 15.99 8.78
CA SER A 162 -0.25 15.76 7.72
C SER A 162 0.94 16.70 7.89
N LYS A 163 2.15 16.22 7.56
CA LYS A 163 3.41 16.88 7.95
C LYS A 163 4.29 17.21 6.76
N LEU A 164 4.93 18.37 6.80
CA LEU A 164 6.02 18.75 5.90
C LEU A 164 7.30 18.96 6.70
N GLY A 165 8.39 18.33 6.31
CA GLY A 165 9.69 18.47 7.00
C GLY A 165 10.77 17.63 6.33
N ASN A 166 11.91 17.46 6.99
CA ASN A 166 12.98 16.64 6.47
C ASN A 166 12.60 15.15 6.59
N ASN A 167 12.82 14.41 5.51
CA ASN A 167 12.63 12.96 5.49
C ASN A 167 13.65 12.29 6.42
N THR A 168 13.18 11.28 7.17
CA THR A 168 14.01 10.50 8.10
C THR A 168 14.35 9.11 7.57
N THR A 169 13.80 8.70 6.43
CA THR A 169 14.09 7.40 5.82
C THR A 169 15.47 7.42 5.17
N SER A 170 16.27 6.40 5.44
CA SER A 170 17.59 6.24 4.78
C SER A 170 17.45 6.21 3.26
N GLY A 171 18.36 6.87 2.55
CA GLY A 171 18.41 6.95 1.10
C GLY A 171 17.84 8.25 0.50
N TYR A 172 17.26 9.14 1.31
CA TYR A 172 16.85 10.47 0.90
C TYR A 172 16.90 11.45 2.08
N SER A 173 17.61 12.57 1.93
CA SER A 173 17.82 13.57 2.98
C SER A 173 17.09 14.90 2.75
N GLY A 174 16.28 15.01 1.70
CA GLY A 174 15.51 16.21 1.36
C GLY A 174 14.21 16.34 2.17
N LYS A 175 13.46 17.40 1.87
CA LYS A 175 12.10 17.55 2.41
C LYS A 175 11.14 16.52 1.84
N ALA A 176 10.21 16.06 2.66
CA ALA A 176 9.13 15.15 2.29
C ALA A 176 7.82 15.60 2.93
N PHE A 177 6.73 15.12 2.36
CA PHE A 177 5.39 15.27 2.91
C PHE A 177 4.89 13.92 3.42
N GLU A 178 4.35 13.88 4.62
CA GLU A 178 3.79 12.68 5.25
C GLU A 178 2.29 12.89 5.48
N PRO A 179 1.40 12.14 4.79
CA PRO A 179 -0.02 12.14 5.12
C PRO A 179 -0.26 11.47 6.47
N ILE A 180 -1.46 11.62 7.02
CA ILE A 180 -1.87 10.87 8.22
C ILE A 180 -1.90 9.37 7.93
N ASP A 181 -1.81 8.55 8.98
CA ASP A 181 -1.65 7.08 8.84
C ASP A 181 -2.79 6.44 8.05
N GLU A 182 -4.03 6.95 8.21
CA GLU A 182 -5.25 6.49 7.55
C GLU A 182 -5.19 6.49 6.01
N PHE A 183 -4.37 7.35 5.40
CA PHE A 183 -4.31 7.50 3.94
C PHE A 183 -2.94 7.14 3.34
N LYS A 184 -2.06 6.55 4.13
CA LYS A 184 -0.72 6.13 3.66
C LYS A 184 -0.80 5.04 2.59
N GLY A 185 -1.66 4.05 2.82
CA GLY A 185 -1.90 2.96 1.87
C GLY A 185 -2.57 3.45 0.59
N ASP A 186 -3.55 4.38 0.71
CA ASP A 186 -4.19 5.02 -0.43
C ASP A 186 -3.18 5.71 -1.35
N VAL A 187 -2.31 6.56 -0.76
CA VAL A 187 -1.22 7.23 -1.49
C VAL A 187 -0.28 6.21 -2.14
N ALA A 188 0.08 5.15 -1.40
CA ALA A 188 0.96 4.11 -1.91
C ALA A 188 0.35 3.40 -3.13
N ARG A 189 -0.90 2.95 -3.05
CA ARG A 189 -1.58 2.26 -4.15
C ARG A 189 -1.83 3.15 -5.36
N CYS A 190 -2.07 4.44 -5.16
CA CYS A 190 -2.16 5.41 -6.26
C CYS A 190 -0.82 5.61 -6.98
N LEU A 191 0.30 5.68 -6.25
CA LEU A 191 1.62 5.86 -6.83
C LEU A 191 2.15 4.57 -7.49
N LEU A 192 1.87 3.40 -6.92
CA LEU A 192 2.15 2.11 -7.53
C LEU A 192 1.35 1.93 -8.84
N TYR A 193 0.08 2.34 -8.85
CA TYR A 193 -0.72 2.41 -10.07
C TYR A 193 -0.05 3.33 -11.11
N PHE A 194 0.35 4.53 -10.73
CA PHE A 194 0.91 5.50 -11.66
C PHE A 194 2.15 4.96 -12.37
N VAL A 195 3.11 4.39 -11.65
CA VAL A 195 4.33 3.85 -12.25
C VAL A 195 4.08 2.55 -13.05
N THR A 196 2.96 1.89 -12.84
CA THR A 196 2.51 0.74 -13.66
C THR A 196 1.79 1.23 -14.91
N ARG A 197 0.83 2.15 -14.77
CA ARG A 197 0.07 2.70 -15.89
C ARG A 197 0.95 3.41 -16.91
N TYR A 198 2.02 4.01 -16.47
CA TYR A 198 2.96 4.77 -17.29
C TYR A 198 4.33 4.09 -17.42
N GLU A 199 4.34 2.76 -17.44
CA GLU A 199 5.56 1.95 -17.59
C GLU A 199 6.36 2.32 -18.84
N ASP A 200 5.66 2.67 -19.94
CA ASP A 200 6.24 3.10 -21.20
C ASP A 200 6.91 4.49 -21.17
N LYS A 201 6.73 5.26 -20.10
CA LYS A 201 7.18 6.66 -19.98
C LYS A 201 8.07 6.91 -18.77
N VAL A 202 7.84 6.21 -17.67
CA VAL A 202 8.40 6.50 -16.34
C VAL A 202 9.93 6.50 -16.31
N ALA A 203 10.58 5.73 -17.15
CA ALA A 203 12.04 5.69 -17.24
C ALA A 203 12.67 7.02 -17.70
N ASN A 204 11.90 7.91 -18.37
CA ASN A 204 12.35 9.19 -18.88
C ASN A 204 12.09 10.36 -17.92
N TRP A 205 11.46 10.11 -16.76
CA TRP A 205 11.13 11.14 -15.79
C TRP A 205 12.13 11.20 -14.65
N ASN A 206 12.44 12.40 -14.21
CA ASN A 206 13.38 12.62 -13.12
C ASN A 206 12.65 13.20 -11.89
N HIS A 207 12.67 12.45 -10.79
CA HIS A 207 12.16 12.87 -9.48
C HIS A 207 12.81 12.02 -8.39
N ALA A 208 12.89 12.52 -7.15
CA ALA A 208 13.47 11.78 -6.03
C ALA A 208 12.77 10.43 -5.74
N MET A 209 11.49 10.31 -6.09
CA MET A 209 10.71 9.07 -5.96
C MET A 209 11.04 8.02 -7.04
N LEU A 210 11.70 8.39 -8.13
CA LEU A 210 11.92 7.54 -9.31
C LEU A 210 13.38 7.11 -9.44
N ASN A 211 13.61 5.99 -10.14
CA ASN A 211 14.94 5.45 -10.40
C ASN A 211 15.32 5.39 -11.89
N ASN A 212 14.55 6.02 -12.77
CA ASN A 212 14.77 6.08 -14.20
C ASN A 212 14.77 4.72 -14.92
N THR A 213 14.02 3.75 -14.39
CA THR A 213 13.78 2.45 -15.05
C THR A 213 12.28 2.22 -15.24
N SER A 214 11.91 1.45 -16.27
CA SER A 214 10.50 1.06 -16.49
C SER A 214 10.05 -0.06 -15.54
N ASN A 215 10.94 -0.94 -15.15
CA ASN A 215 10.64 -2.11 -14.32
C ASN A 215 10.36 -1.73 -12.86
N GLN A 216 11.39 -1.44 -12.08
CA GLN A 216 11.24 -1.03 -10.70
C GLN A 216 10.56 0.34 -10.59
N ALA A 217 10.89 1.26 -11.49
CA ALA A 217 10.40 2.62 -11.61
C ALA A 217 10.68 3.53 -10.40
N LEU A 218 10.57 3.01 -9.21
CA LEU A 218 10.71 3.72 -7.93
C LEU A 218 12.15 3.62 -7.39
N SER A 219 12.65 4.69 -6.78
CA SER A 219 13.90 4.65 -6.01
C SER A 219 13.76 3.68 -4.82
N ASN A 220 14.86 3.05 -4.40
CA ASN A 220 14.82 2.02 -3.35
C ASN A 220 14.20 2.52 -2.04
N TRP A 221 14.60 3.72 -1.60
CA TRP A 221 14.07 4.29 -0.37
C TRP A 221 12.55 4.50 -0.45
N PHE A 222 12.08 5.02 -1.59
CA PHE A 222 10.67 5.34 -1.76
C PHE A 222 9.81 4.07 -1.96
N LYS A 223 10.29 3.12 -2.74
CA LYS A 223 9.66 1.80 -2.87
C LYS A 223 9.41 1.17 -1.50
N ASN A 224 10.42 1.17 -0.63
CA ASN A 224 10.29 0.56 0.70
C ASN A 224 9.23 1.28 1.57
N ILE A 225 9.14 2.62 1.47
CA ILE A 225 8.06 3.38 2.13
C ILE A 225 6.69 2.94 1.61
N LEU A 226 6.49 2.88 0.28
CA LEU A 226 5.21 2.50 -0.29
C LEU A 226 4.80 1.07 0.09
N LEU A 227 5.74 0.13 0.12
CA LEU A 227 5.48 -1.24 0.57
C LEU A 227 5.08 -1.28 2.06
N THR A 228 5.77 -0.50 2.89
CA THR A 228 5.43 -0.39 4.32
C THR A 228 4.03 0.20 4.49
N TRP A 229 3.72 1.30 3.83
CA TRP A 229 2.42 1.97 3.91
C TRP A 229 1.28 1.09 3.38
N HIS A 230 1.49 0.41 2.26
CA HIS A 230 0.52 -0.54 1.71
C HIS A 230 0.16 -1.67 2.69
N ASN A 231 1.14 -2.17 3.45
CA ASN A 231 0.91 -3.24 4.44
C ASN A 231 0.30 -2.73 5.77
N GLN A 232 0.61 -1.49 6.16
CA GLN A 232 0.11 -0.89 7.40
C GLN A 232 -1.31 -0.37 7.28
N ASP A 233 -1.67 0.09 6.10
CA ASP A 233 -2.99 0.62 5.75
C ASP A 233 -3.59 -0.21 4.59
N PRO A 234 -4.33 -1.30 4.91
CA PRO A 234 -4.95 -2.17 3.92
C PRO A 234 -6.05 -1.48 3.13
N VAL A 235 -6.41 -2.07 1.97
CA VAL A 235 -7.47 -1.54 1.10
C VAL A 235 -8.78 -1.33 1.87
N SER A 236 -9.28 -0.12 1.86
CA SER A 236 -10.49 0.31 2.52
C SER A 236 -11.75 0.18 1.63
N PRO A 237 -12.96 0.14 2.22
CA PRO A 237 -14.20 0.24 1.44
C PRO A 237 -14.30 1.52 0.60
N ARG A 238 -13.71 2.63 1.07
CA ARG A 238 -13.61 3.89 0.33
C ARG A 238 -12.82 3.73 -0.97
N GLU A 239 -11.65 3.10 -0.92
CA GLU A 239 -10.83 2.88 -2.11
C GLU A 239 -11.53 1.98 -3.13
N ILE A 240 -12.23 0.93 -2.67
CA ILE A 240 -13.03 0.06 -3.55
C ILE A 240 -14.12 0.86 -4.24
N ALA A 241 -14.86 1.69 -3.52
CA ALA A 241 -15.90 2.54 -4.08
C ALA A 241 -15.31 3.55 -5.09
N ARG A 242 -14.19 4.19 -4.74
CA ARG A 242 -13.46 5.10 -5.61
C ARG A 242 -13.00 4.43 -6.90
N ASN A 243 -12.40 3.24 -6.80
CA ASN A 243 -11.93 2.47 -7.95
C ASN A 243 -13.08 2.12 -8.92
N ASN A 244 -14.24 1.77 -8.38
CA ASN A 244 -15.46 1.50 -9.15
C ASN A 244 -16.00 2.75 -9.87
N ALA A 245 -16.04 3.89 -9.18
CA ALA A 245 -16.48 5.15 -9.76
C ALA A 245 -15.54 5.63 -10.88
N ILE A 246 -14.22 5.52 -10.67
CA ILE A 246 -13.22 5.86 -11.67
C ILE A 246 -13.29 4.92 -12.87
N TYR A 247 -13.54 3.63 -12.67
CA TYR A 247 -13.78 2.70 -13.79
C TYR A 247 -14.94 3.17 -14.66
N THR A 248 -16.05 3.60 -14.06
CA THR A 248 -17.18 4.16 -14.79
C THR A 248 -16.82 5.45 -15.53
N PHE A 249 -15.94 6.27 -14.96
CA PHE A 249 -15.53 7.55 -15.51
C PHE A 249 -14.54 7.43 -16.67
N GLN A 250 -13.48 6.61 -16.52
CA GLN A 250 -12.37 6.55 -17.48
C GLN A 250 -12.06 5.15 -18.04
N GLY A 251 -12.71 4.10 -17.54
CA GLY A 251 -12.69 2.76 -18.16
C GLY A 251 -11.54 1.85 -17.76
N ASN A 252 -10.71 2.24 -16.79
CA ASN A 252 -9.70 1.36 -16.21
C ASN A 252 -9.77 1.33 -14.69
N ARG A 253 -9.10 0.36 -14.08
CA ARG A 253 -9.10 0.11 -12.64
C ARG A 253 -7.68 0.20 -12.08
N ASN A 254 -7.57 0.53 -10.79
CA ASN A 254 -6.32 0.39 -10.06
C ASN A 254 -6.19 -1.08 -9.61
N PRO A 255 -5.24 -1.86 -10.18
CA PRO A 255 -5.09 -3.27 -9.86
C PRO A 255 -4.65 -3.52 -8.41
N TYR A 256 -4.03 -2.56 -7.74
CA TYR A 256 -3.55 -2.70 -6.36
C TYR A 256 -4.65 -2.46 -5.32
N ILE A 257 -5.83 -2.02 -5.75
CA ILE A 257 -7.05 -2.00 -4.95
C ILE A 257 -7.83 -3.29 -5.15
N ASP A 258 -7.95 -3.76 -6.40
CA ASP A 258 -8.66 -5.00 -6.73
C ASP A 258 -7.91 -6.26 -6.27
N HIS A 259 -6.59 -6.23 -6.34
CA HIS A 259 -5.65 -7.32 -6.05
C HIS A 259 -4.44 -6.77 -5.28
N PRO A 260 -4.60 -6.44 -3.98
CA PRO A 260 -3.52 -5.86 -3.18
C PRO A 260 -2.29 -6.78 -3.11
N GLU A 261 -2.46 -8.10 -3.23
CA GLU A 261 -1.37 -9.07 -3.27
C GLU A 261 -0.40 -8.87 -4.44
N TYR A 262 -0.83 -8.23 -5.53
CA TYR A 262 0.06 -7.94 -6.67
C TYR A 262 1.22 -7.01 -6.29
N VAL A 263 1.05 -6.17 -5.28
CA VAL A 263 2.13 -5.30 -4.79
C VAL A 263 3.32 -6.14 -4.31
N ALA A 264 3.06 -7.14 -3.46
CA ALA A 264 4.09 -8.06 -2.98
C ALA A 264 4.65 -8.93 -4.10
N MET A 265 3.81 -9.38 -5.05
CA MET A 265 4.23 -10.19 -6.19
C MET A 265 5.16 -9.44 -7.15
N ILE A 266 5.05 -8.11 -7.25
CA ILE A 266 5.85 -7.28 -8.17
C ILE A 266 7.10 -6.74 -7.49
N TRP A 267 6.97 -6.10 -6.33
CA TRP A 267 8.06 -5.38 -5.66
C TRP A 267 8.52 -6.04 -4.36
N GLY A 268 7.75 -6.98 -3.79
CA GLY A 268 8.08 -7.65 -2.52
C GLY A 268 9.27 -8.60 -2.63
N GLN A 269 9.61 -9.06 -3.83
CA GLN A 269 10.80 -9.89 -4.05
C GLN A 269 12.12 -9.12 -3.92
N ALA A 270 12.10 -7.81 -3.78
CA ALA A 270 13.29 -6.98 -3.61
C ALA A 270 13.74 -6.85 -2.14
N LEU A 271 13.10 -7.55 -1.19
CA LEU A 271 13.72 -7.88 0.11
C LEU A 271 14.58 -9.16 0.03
N ALA A 272 14.56 -9.86 -1.08
CA ALA A 272 15.74 -10.63 -1.48
C ALA A 272 16.75 -9.61 -2.01
N THR A 273 17.50 -8.95 -1.12
CA THR A 273 18.89 -8.62 -1.43
C THR A 273 19.50 -9.87 -2.07
N ASP A 274 20.44 -9.72 -3.01
CA ASP A 274 21.46 -10.71 -3.30
C ASP A 274 22.39 -10.93 -2.06
N THR A 275 21.83 -10.98 -0.88
CA THR A 275 22.35 -11.72 0.23
C THR A 275 21.92 -13.15 -0.07
N PHE A 276 22.83 -13.92 -0.65
CA PHE A 276 22.85 -15.36 -0.49
C PHE A 276 22.18 -15.65 0.86
N ASP A 277 20.95 -16.20 0.83
CA ASP A 277 20.29 -16.57 2.09
C ASP A 277 21.14 -17.69 2.66
N ALA A 278 22.11 -17.31 3.48
CA ALA A 278 23.06 -18.24 4.09
C ALA A 278 22.32 -19.36 4.87
N LEU A 279 21.00 -19.15 5.09
CA LEU A 279 20.12 -20.06 5.81
C LEU A 279 19.00 -20.64 4.91
N ALA A 280 19.00 -20.40 3.59
CA ALA A 280 18.00 -20.97 2.67
C ALA A 280 18.03 -22.50 2.65
N SER A 281 19.22 -23.09 2.76
CA SER A 281 19.46 -24.54 2.78
C SER A 281 19.20 -25.20 4.15
N VAL A 282 18.85 -24.43 5.20
CA VAL A 282 18.61 -24.97 6.52
C VAL A 282 17.36 -25.85 6.54
N THR A 283 17.57 -27.11 6.89
CA THR A 283 16.51 -28.11 7.03
C THR A 283 16.37 -28.57 8.48
N VAL A 284 15.15 -28.92 8.89
CA VAL A 284 14.84 -29.45 10.21
C VAL A 284 14.12 -30.79 10.05
N TYR A 285 14.70 -31.83 10.62
CA TYR A 285 14.20 -33.18 10.48
C TYR A 285 14.44 -34.04 11.74
N PRO A 286 13.63 -35.11 11.94
CA PRO A 286 12.36 -35.38 11.28
C PRO A 286 11.32 -34.33 11.70
N ASN A 287 10.39 -34.01 10.78
CA ASN A 287 9.27 -33.13 11.07
C ASN A 287 8.01 -33.63 10.34
N PRO A 288 7.01 -34.22 11.02
CA PRO A 288 6.91 -34.42 12.48
C PRO A 288 7.96 -35.36 13.08
N SER A 289 8.32 -35.17 14.36
CA SER A 289 9.20 -36.04 15.12
C SER A 289 8.42 -36.90 16.11
N ASN A 290 8.70 -38.21 16.14
CA ASN A 290 8.14 -39.16 17.08
C ASN A 290 9.15 -39.58 18.19
N THR A 291 10.31 -38.90 18.25
CA THR A 291 11.43 -39.27 19.12
C THR A 291 11.80 -38.20 20.12
N ASN A 292 10.95 -37.21 20.34
CA ASN A 292 11.19 -36.03 21.20
C ASN A 292 12.51 -35.30 20.86
N ARG A 293 12.97 -35.43 19.60
CA ARG A 293 14.25 -34.91 19.11
C ARG A 293 14.10 -34.43 17.67
N ILE A 294 14.80 -33.38 17.33
CA ILE A 294 14.97 -32.89 15.96
C ILE A 294 16.43 -32.60 15.67
N SER A 295 16.82 -32.72 14.43
CA SER A 295 18.12 -32.29 13.90
C SER A 295 17.92 -31.11 12.95
N ILE A 296 18.84 -30.17 13.02
CA ILE A 296 18.91 -28.99 12.14
C ILE A 296 20.17 -29.15 11.32
N GLN A 297 20.05 -29.20 10.00
CA GLN A 297 21.19 -29.22 9.08
C GLN A 297 21.37 -27.82 8.50
N SER A 298 22.55 -27.29 8.62
CA SER A 298 22.96 -25.99 8.06
C SER A 298 24.33 -26.08 7.43
N GLU A 299 24.50 -25.47 6.25
CA GLU A 299 25.81 -25.33 5.61
C GLU A 299 26.67 -24.26 6.28
N LYS A 300 26.05 -23.32 6.96
CA LYS A 300 26.71 -22.25 7.73
C LYS A 300 26.68 -22.57 9.21
N ALA A 301 27.71 -22.13 9.92
CA ALA A 301 27.72 -22.18 11.38
C ALA A 301 26.61 -21.28 11.91
N LEU A 302 25.79 -21.81 12.82
CA LEU A 302 24.72 -21.06 13.46
C LEU A 302 25.26 -20.30 14.68
N ASP A 303 24.85 -19.04 14.81
CA ASP A 303 25.17 -18.17 15.97
C ASP A 303 24.17 -18.41 17.11
N GLU A 304 22.94 -18.73 16.75
CA GLU A 304 21.86 -18.94 17.74
C GLU A 304 20.77 -19.89 17.21
N ILE A 305 20.26 -20.73 18.11
CA ILE A 305 19.04 -21.53 17.91
C ILE A 305 18.07 -21.22 19.04
N THR A 306 16.84 -20.80 18.71
CA THR A 306 15.79 -20.50 19.68
C THR A 306 14.55 -21.36 19.40
N LEU A 307 14.09 -22.11 20.40
CA LEU A 307 12.83 -22.88 20.37
C LEU A 307 11.71 -22.06 21.01
N ILE A 308 10.63 -21.86 20.28
CA ILE A 308 9.53 -20.97 20.67
C ILE A 308 8.21 -21.74 20.58
N THR A 309 7.34 -21.61 21.59
CA THR A 309 5.98 -22.15 21.58
C THR A 309 5.07 -21.36 20.63
N LEU A 310 3.88 -21.89 20.32
CA LEU A 310 2.85 -21.18 19.57
C LEU A 310 2.43 -19.84 20.21
N ASN A 311 2.54 -19.74 21.53
CA ASN A 311 2.19 -18.53 22.30
C ASN A 311 3.35 -17.52 22.37
N GLY A 312 4.46 -17.75 21.64
CA GLY A 312 5.61 -16.86 21.61
C GLY A 312 6.58 -17.00 22.80
N GLN A 313 6.35 -17.97 23.71
CA GLN A 313 7.25 -18.21 24.84
C GLN A 313 8.51 -18.92 24.36
N VAL A 314 9.68 -18.40 24.72
CA VAL A 314 10.97 -19.05 24.47
C VAL A 314 11.14 -20.20 25.49
N LEU A 315 11.24 -21.44 24.99
CA LEU A 315 11.52 -22.63 25.79
C LEU A 315 13.01 -22.90 25.93
N GLN A 316 13.77 -22.70 24.86
CA GLN A 316 15.20 -22.93 24.83
C GLN A 316 15.87 -21.91 23.92
N GLN A 317 17.02 -21.40 24.35
CA GLN A 317 17.89 -20.54 23.56
C GLN A 317 19.33 -21.01 23.70
N ILE A 318 19.97 -21.32 22.59
CA ILE A 318 21.35 -21.83 22.54
C ILE A 318 22.15 -20.81 21.70
N LYS A 319 23.09 -20.14 22.33
CA LYS A 319 24.03 -19.23 21.66
C LYS A 319 25.31 -20.01 21.32
N ASN A 320 25.86 -19.72 20.13
CA ASN A 320 27.04 -20.39 19.59
C ASN A 320 26.92 -21.92 19.69
N PRO A 321 25.86 -22.53 19.11
CA PRO A 321 25.62 -23.96 19.24
C PRO A 321 26.77 -24.74 18.57
N THR A 322 27.20 -25.83 19.23
CA THR A 322 28.17 -26.74 18.67
C THR A 322 27.48 -27.80 17.82
N GLY A 323 27.79 -27.85 16.53
CA GLY A 323 27.27 -28.86 15.60
C GLY A 323 28.36 -29.79 15.12
N ASN A 324 27.96 -31.00 14.73
CA ASN A 324 28.88 -31.93 14.05
C ASN A 324 28.60 -31.92 12.55
N GLN A 325 29.57 -31.49 11.73
CA GLN A 325 29.44 -31.38 10.27
C GLN A 325 28.15 -30.56 9.84
N GLY A 326 27.89 -29.45 10.53
CA GLY A 326 26.74 -28.61 10.26
C GLY A 326 25.39 -29.14 10.76
N THR A 327 25.38 -30.23 11.54
CA THR A 327 24.19 -30.79 12.16
C THR A 327 24.12 -30.42 13.64
N TYR A 328 23.02 -29.80 14.05
CA TYR A 328 22.70 -29.43 15.44
C TYR A 328 21.50 -30.24 15.90
N THR A 329 21.50 -30.71 17.15
CA THR A 329 20.40 -31.54 17.67
C THR A 329 19.75 -30.86 18.87
N LEU A 330 18.41 -30.78 18.88
CA LEU A 330 17.59 -30.45 20.04
C LEU A 330 16.92 -31.72 20.56
N GLU A 331 17.11 -32.01 21.84
CA GLU A 331 16.61 -33.22 22.50
C GLU A 331 15.65 -32.89 23.64
N ASN A 332 14.95 -33.93 24.12
CA ASN A 332 13.98 -33.84 25.24
C ASN A 332 12.88 -32.79 24.98
N LEU A 333 12.43 -32.70 23.76
CA LEU A 333 11.37 -31.78 23.38
C LEU A 333 10.00 -32.35 23.79
N PRO A 334 9.20 -31.65 24.58
CA PRO A 334 7.82 -32.06 24.86
C PRO A 334 6.97 -32.19 23.61
N GLN A 335 5.93 -33.04 23.67
CA GLN A 335 4.94 -33.10 22.58
C GLN A 335 4.29 -31.74 22.37
N GLY A 336 4.16 -31.31 21.10
CA GLY A 336 3.57 -30.02 20.79
C GLY A 336 4.00 -29.42 19.45
N PHE A 337 3.53 -28.20 19.23
CA PHE A 337 3.89 -27.37 18.04
C PHE A 337 4.86 -26.28 18.46
N TYR A 338 5.92 -26.13 17.71
CA TYR A 338 7.00 -25.18 17.98
C TYR A 338 7.43 -24.41 16.74
N PHE A 339 8.05 -23.27 16.97
CA PHE A 339 8.87 -22.57 16.00
C PHE A 339 10.33 -22.67 16.42
N VAL A 340 11.19 -23.10 15.49
CA VAL A 340 12.63 -23.08 15.66
C VAL A 340 13.18 -21.92 14.85
N LYS A 341 13.67 -20.90 15.52
CA LYS A 341 14.39 -19.76 14.93
C LYS A 341 15.88 -20.04 14.96
N MET A 342 16.55 -19.92 13.83
CA MET A 342 17.98 -20.12 13.64
C MET A 342 18.59 -18.83 13.10
N ALA A 343 19.73 -18.40 13.61
CA ALA A 343 20.43 -17.21 13.21
C ALA A 343 21.90 -17.51 12.86
N ALA A 344 22.41 -16.86 11.83
CA ALA A 344 23.81 -16.83 11.41
C ALA A 344 24.13 -15.55 10.66
N GLU A 345 25.31 -14.96 10.87
CA GLU A 345 25.81 -13.79 10.11
C GLU A 345 24.79 -12.63 10.02
N ASN A 346 24.10 -12.28 11.12
CA ASN A 346 23.03 -11.26 11.19
C ASN A 346 21.75 -11.59 10.41
N GLN A 347 21.59 -12.83 9.94
CA GLN A 347 20.36 -13.34 9.31
C GLN A 347 19.62 -14.30 10.23
N SER A 348 18.32 -14.49 10.05
CA SER A 348 17.59 -15.52 10.77
C SER A 348 16.50 -16.13 9.89
N THR A 349 16.28 -17.44 10.08
CA THR A 349 15.16 -18.18 9.48
C THR A 349 14.38 -18.89 10.56
N THR A 350 13.08 -19.15 10.32
CA THR A 350 12.22 -19.87 11.26
C THR A 350 11.53 -21.02 10.55
N ARG A 351 11.50 -22.18 11.21
CA ARG A 351 10.81 -23.38 10.73
C ARG A 351 9.79 -23.84 11.76
N LYS A 352 8.60 -24.26 11.29
CA LYS A 352 7.60 -24.91 12.13
C LYS A 352 8.00 -26.36 12.37
N VAL A 353 7.86 -26.82 13.62
CA VAL A 353 8.19 -28.18 14.05
C VAL A 353 7.05 -28.79 14.83
N ILE A 354 6.79 -30.07 14.60
CA ILE A 354 5.77 -30.86 15.27
C ILE A 354 6.47 -32.01 15.99
N ILE A 355 6.23 -32.13 17.30
CA ILE A 355 6.66 -33.27 18.14
C ILE A 355 5.41 -34.03 18.52
N ASN A 356 5.33 -35.30 18.11
CA ASN A 356 4.21 -36.22 18.41
C ASN A 356 4.41 -36.96 19.72
#